data_7ec1aea6a2fd24d4b5a61d02c24abb69
#
_entry.id   7ec1aea6a2fd24d4b5a61d02c24abb69
#
_cell.length_a   1.000
_cell.length_b   1.000
_cell.length_c   1.000
_cell.angle_alpha   90.00
_cell.angle_beta   90.00
_cell.angle_gamma   90.00
#
_symmetry.space_group_name_H-M   'P 1'
#
loop_
_entity.id
_entity.type
_entity.pdbx_description
1 polymer ?
#
loop_
_entity_poly.entity_id
_entity_poly.type
_entity_poly.pdbx_seq_one_letter_code
_entity_poly.pdbx_strand_id
1 'polypeptide(L)'
;MSMMPELTCEAVLSRLATVIESRNPSNGGDPASSYVARLLQGAPDRFLKKIGEEATEVVLAAKDVSQAQASGAGVEGPQRQLIGEVADLWFHCLVALAHYGLRPEQVVAELARREGTSGIEEMALRKALTRDRDGAKPGGSI
;
A
#
# COMPACT_ATOMS: atom_id res chain seq x y z
N MET A 1 -23.53 25.52 -9.00
CA MET A 1 -22.09 25.22 -9.18
C MET A 1 -21.79 23.90 -8.51
N SER A 2 -21.52 22.89 -9.29
CA SER A 2 -21.05 21.59 -8.73
C SER A 2 -19.62 21.81 -8.25
N MET A 3 -19.40 21.78 -6.93
CA MET A 3 -18.04 21.77 -6.39
C MET A 3 -17.39 20.47 -6.84
N MET A 4 -16.33 20.58 -7.64
CA MET A 4 -15.46 19.42 -7.92
C MET A 4 -14.98 18.87 -6.58
N PRO A 5 -15.01 17.53 -6.39
CA PRO A 5 -14.51 16.94 -5.17
C PRO A 5 -13.05 17.31 -4.99
N GLU A 6 -12.69 17.65 -3.76
CA GLU A 6 -11.31 18.01 -3.41
C GLU A 6 -10.34 16.87 -3.81
N LEU A 7 -9.34 17.23 -4.63
CA LEU A 7 -8.38 16.28 -5.19
C LEU A 7 -7.10 16.19 -4.35
N THR A 8 -7.21 16.33 -3.03
CA THR A 8 -6.08 16.05 -2.16
C THR A 8 -5.84 14.55 -2.06
N CYS A 9 -4.58 14.15 -1.90
CA CYS A 9 -4.21 12.74 -1.75
C CYS A 9 -5.01 12.07 -0.62
N GLU A 10 -5.08 12.73 0.52
CA GLU A 10 -5.80 12.25 1.70
C GLU A 10 -7.30 12.09 1.45
N ALA A 11 -7.94 13.09 0.82
CA ALA A 11 -9.37 13.03 0.51
C ALA A 11 -9.70 11.90 -0.47
N VAL A 12 -8.85 11.66 -1.48
CA VAL A 12 -9.04 10.56 -2.43
C VAL A 12 -8.91 9.21 -1.75
N LEU A 13 -7.88 9.01 -0.94
CA LEU A 13 -7.67 7.75 -0.21
C LEU A 13 -8.82 7.48 0.76
N SER A 14 -9.29 8.49 1.48
CA SER A 14 -10.41 8.37 2.42
C SER A 14 -11.72 7.97 1.71
N ARG A 15 -12.06 8.63 0.60
CA ARG A 15 -13.25 8.28 -0.19
C ARG A 15 -13.16 6.87 -0.75
N LEU A 16 -12.01 6.50 -1.29
CA LEU A 16 -11.78 5.17 -1.85
C LEU A 16 -11.92 4.08 -0.77
N ALA A 17 -11.37 4.30 0.41
CA ALA A 17 -11.53 3.40 1.56
C ALA A 17 -13.02 3.22 1.94
N THR A 18 -13.79 4.30 1.96
CA THR A 18 -15.23 4.25 2.25
C THR A 18 -15.99 3.43 1.19
N VAL A 19 -15.65 3.59 -0.09
CA VAL A 19 -16.24 2.77 -1.17
C VAL A 19 -15.87 1.30 -0.98
N ILE A 20 -14.62 0.99 -0.70
CA ILE A 20 -14.15 -0.39 -0.46
C ILE A 20 -14.91 -1.02 0.71
N GLU A 21 -15.05 -0.33 1.82
CA GLU A 21 -15.83 -0.80 2.98
C GLU A 21 -17.29 -1.09 2.62
N SER A 22 -17.91 -0.23 1.81
CA SER A 22 -19.29 -0.41 1.36
C SER A 22 -19.47 -1.66 0.47
N ARG A 23 -18.42 -2.14 -0.17
CA ARG A 23 -18.41 -3.33 -1.03
C ARG A 23 -18.14 -4.63 -0.27
N ASN A 24 -17.80 -4.57 1.01
CA ASN A 24 -17.66 -5.76 1.82
C ASN A 24 -18.99 -6.54 1.82
N PRO A 25 -18.98 -7.87 1.57
CA PRO A 25 -20.20 -8.69 1.62
C PRO A 25 -20.98 -8.55 2.93
N SER A 26 -20.29 -8.35 4.06
CA SER A 26 -20.95 -8.09 5.36
C SER A 26 -21.70 -6.77 5.40
N ASN A 27 -21.41 -5.83 4.52
CA ASN A 27 -22.06 -4.53 4.37
C ASN A 27 -22.98 -4.46 3.13
N GLY A 28 -23.32 -5.60 2.55
CA GLY A 28 -24.21 -5.71 1.39
C GLY A 28 -23.52 -5.70 0.02
N GLY A 29 -22.20 -5.78 -0.03
CA GLY A 29 -21.46 -5.93 -1.30
C GLY A 29 -21.77 -7.25 -1.99
N ASP A 30 -22.00 -7.19 -3.31
CA ASP A 30 -22.34 -8.37 -4.13
C ASP A 30 -21.11 -8.85 -4.92
N PRO A 31 -20.56 -10.05 -4.62
CA PRO A 31 -19.45 -10.61 -5.38
C PRO A 31 -19.74 -10.86 -6.86
N ALA A 32 -21.00 -10.97 -7.25
CA ALA A 32 -21.39 -11.16 -8.66
C ALA A 32 -21.11 -9.90 -9.49
N SER A 33 -21.23 -8.70 -8.89
CA SER A 33 -21.10 -7.42 -9.58
C SER A 33 -19.92 -6.57 -9.12
N SER A 34 -19.28 -6.89 -8.00
CA SER A 34 -18.18 -6.10 -7.42
C SER A 34 -16.89 -6.89 -7.32
N TYR A 35 -15.84 -6.35 -7.95
CA TYR A 35 -14.48 -6.90 -7.82
C TYR A 35 -13.96 -6.86 -6.38
N VAL A 36 -14.20 -5.75 -5.66
CA VAL A 36 -13.83 -5.62 -4.24
C VAL A 36 -14.54 -6.66 -3.39
N ALA A 37 -15.84 -6.87 -3.61
CA ALA A 37 -16.61 -7.89 -2.90
C ALA A 37 -16.03 -9.30 -3.14
N ARG A 38 -15.60 -9.61 -4.38
CA ARG A 38 -14.91 -10.88 -4.68
C ARG A 38 -13.59 -11.03 -3.96
N LEU A 39 -12.79 -9.96 -3.89
CA LEU A 39 -11.52 -9.99 -3.15
C LEU A 39 -11.75 -10.24 -1.66
N LEU A 40 -12.72 -9.56 -1.06
CA LEU A 40 -13.05 -9.69 0.36
C LEU A 40 -13.73 -11.02 0.69
N GLN A 41 -14.52 -11.57 -0.23
CA GLN A 41 -15.11 -12.90 -0.06
C GLN A 41 -14.04 -14.00 0.00
N GLY A 42 -12.97 -13.88 -0.77
CA GLY A 42 -11.82 -14.81 -0.76
C GLY A 42 -10.70 -14.43 0.21
N ALA A 43 -10.99 -13.58 1.18
CA ALA A 43 -10.01 -13.07 2.15
C ALA A 43 -9.46 -14.19 3.07
N PRO A 44 -8.21 -14.05 3.54
CA PRO A 44 -7.28 -12.99 3.15
C PRO A 44 -6.46 -13.33 1.89
N ASP A 45 -6.38 -14.57 1.48
CA ASP A 45 -5.40 -15.07 0.50
C ASP A 45 -5.52 -14.38 -0.85
N ARG A 46 -6.75 -14.08 -1.28
CA ARG A 46 -7.00 -13.51 -2.60
C ARG A 46 -6.39 -12.12 -2.78
N PHE A 47 -6.58 -11.21 -1.83
CA PHE A 47 -5.98 -9.86 -1.92
C PHE A 47 -4.50 -9.85 -1.52
N LEU A 48 -4.05 -10.73 -0.61
CA LEU A 48 -2.63 -10.87 -0.26
C LEU A 48 -1.81 -11.33 -1.47
N LYS A 49 -2.31 -12.29 -2.24
CA LYS A 49 -1.70 -12.69 -3.50
C LYS A 49 -1.59 -11.51 -4.47
N LYS A 50 -2.64 -10.73 -4.61
CA LYS A 50 -2.64 -9.54 -5.50
C LYS A 50 -1.62 -8.50 -5.07
N ILE A 51 -1.45 -8.23 -3.79
CA ILE A 51 -0.42 -7.32 -3.29
C ILE A 51 0.97 -7.78 -3.74
N GLY A 52 1.28 -9.07 -3.65
CA GLY A 52 2.56 -9.61 -4.12
C GLY A 52 2.74 -9.48 -5.64
N GLU A 53 1.70 -9.75 -6.42
CA GLU A 53 1.69 -9.58 -7.87
C GLU A 53 1.94 -8.12 -8.26
N GLU A 54 1.17 -7.18 -7.73
CA GLU A 54 1.28 -5.74 -8.05
C GLU A 54 2.62 -5.15 -7.60
N ALA A 55 3.17 -5.58 -6.47
CA ALA A 55 4.50 -5.18 -6.04
C ALA A 55 5.58 -5.61 -7.04
N THR A 56 5.47 -6.81 -7.59
CA THR A 56 6.37 -7.30 -8.64
C THR A 56 6.24 -6.48 -9.93
N GLU A 57 5.01 -6.16 -10.33
CA GLU A 57 4.74 -5.34 -11.52
C GLU A 57 5.28 -3.91 -11.37
N VAL A 58 5.23 -3.33 -10.17
CA VAL A 58 5.89 -2.04 -9.86
C VAL A 58 7.41 -2.14 -10.11
N VAL A 59 8.06 -3.21 -9.65
CA VAL A 59 9.50 -3.40 -9.86
C VAL A 59 9.82 -3.49 -11.36
N LEU A 60 9.07 -4.27 -12.12
CA LEU A 60 9.26 -4.42 -13.57
C LEU A 60 9.03 -3.11 -14.31
N ALA A 61 7.95 -2.40 -14.00
CA ALA A 61 7.64 -1.10 -14.61
C ALA A 61 8.71 -0.04 -14.30
N ALA A 62 9.25 -0.03 -13.08
CA ALA A 62 10.35 0.86 -12.71
C ALA A 62 11.64 0.55 -13.50
N LYS A 63 11.92 -0.73 -13.75
CA LYS A 63 13.06 -1.13 -14.61
C LYS A 63 12.88 -0.68 -16.05
N ASP A 64 11.68 -0.72 -16.57
CA ASP A 64 11.38 -0.23 -17.93
C ASP A 64 11.64 1.28 -18.04
N VAL A 65 11.28 2.07 -17.01
CA VAL A 65 11.61 3.50 -16.95
C VAL A 65 13.13 3.69 -16.97
N SER A 66 13.87 2.96 -16.14
CA SER A 66 15.33 3.05 -16.07
C SER A 66 15.99 2.70 -17.40
N GLN A 67 15.50 1.68 -18.09
CA GLN A 67 15.99 1.27 -19.39
C GLN A 67 15.70 2.34 -20.46
N ALA A 68 14.52 2.91 -20.48
CA ALA A 68 14.17 3.99 -21.40
C ALA A 68 15.04 5.23 -21.18
N GLN A 69 15.33 5.59 -19.94
CA GLN A 69 16.25 6.68 -19.58
C GLN A 69 17.66 6.40 -20.07
N ALA A 70 18.18 5.21 -19.86
CA ALA A 70 19.55 4.83 -20.26
C ALA A 70 19.73 4.76 -21.79
N SER A 71 18.70 4.37 -22.53
CA SER A 71 18.74 4.24 -24.00
C SER A 71 18.40 5.54 -24.74
N GLY A 72 17.98 6.59 -24.02
CA GLY A 72 17.49 7.82 -24.64
C GLY A 72 16.11 7.69 -25.31
N ALA A 73 15.39 6.59 -25.06
CA ALA A 73 14.01 6.42 -25.53
C ALA A 73 13.03 7.32 -24.75
N GLY A 74 11.83 7.52 -25.29
CA GLY A 74 10.79 8.28 -24.61
C GLY A 74 10.35 7.61 -23.31
N VAL A 75 10.30 8.37 -22.22
CA VAL A 75 9.99 7.85 -20.87
C VAL A 75 8.52 7.96 -20.49
N GLU A 76 7.72 8.72 -21.21
CA GLU A 76 6.32 9.02 -20.86
C GLU A 76 5.43 7.77 -20.77
N GLY A 77 5.59 6.83 -21.70
CA GLY A 77 4.87 5.55 -21.70
C GLY A 77 5.24 4.70 -20.49
N PRO A 78 6.54 4.37 -20.28
CA PRO A 78 7.00 3.64 -19.11
C PRO A 78 6.64 4.32 -17.78
N GLN A 79 6.73 5.64 -17.66
CA GLN A 79 6.32 6.37 -16.46
C GLN A 79 4.81 6.24 -16.19
N ARG A 80 3.99 6.31 -17.22
CA ARG A 80 2.54 6.14 -17.09
C ARG A 80 2.18 4.72 -16.64
N GLN A 81 2.89 3.72 -17.16
CA GLN A 81 2.75 2.34 -16.72
C GLN A 81 3.13 2.20 -15.24
N LEU A 82 4.25 2.75 -14.82
CA LEU A 82 4.68 2.72 -13.41
C LEU A 82 3.65 3.35 -12.48
N ILE A 83 3.07 4.49 -12.85
CA ILE A 83 2.00 5.13 -12.07
C ILE A 83 0.80 4.19 -11.95
N GLY A 84 0.42 3.50 -13.03
CA GLY A 84 -0.66 2.52 -13.02
C GLY A 84 -0.41 1.38 -12.04
N GLU A 85 0.79 0.77 -12.09
CA GLU A 85 1.15 -0.35 -11.21
C GLU A 85 1.21 0.07 -9.73
N VAL A 86 1.70 1.28 -9.44
CA VAL A 86 1.68 1.82 -8.07
C VAL A 86 0.24 2.04 -7.60
N ALA A 87 -0.63 2.55 -8.47
CA ALA A 87 -2.04 2.75 -8.14
C ALA A 87 -2.73 1.41 -7.83
N ASP A 88 -2.45 0.36 -8.60
CA ASP A 88 -2.98 -0.99 -8.37
C ASP A 88 -2.47 -1.58 -7.05
N LEU A 89 -1.18 -1.39 -6.73
CA LEU A 89 -0.62 -1.79 -5.45
C LEU A 89 -1.31 -1.07 -4.28
N TRP A 90 -1.47 0.24 -4.37
CA TRP A 90 -2.15 1.02 -3.33
C TRP A 90 -3.60 0.59 -3.16
N PHE A 91 -4.30 0.34 -4.25
CA PHE A 91 -5.68 -0.15 -4.22
C PHE A 91 -5.80 -1.47 -3.44
N HIS A 92 -4.97 -2.46 -3.76
CA HIS A 92 -5.01 -3.75 -3.07
C HIS A 92 -4.57 -3.64 -1.61
N CYS A 93 -3.65 -2.73 -1.28
CA CYS A 93 -3.32 -2.40 0.11
C CYS A 93 -4.51 -1.80 0.87
N LEU A 94 -5.31 -0.93 0.22
CA LEU A 94 -6.53 -0.39 0.82
C LEU A 94 -7.57 -1.48 1.08
N VAL A 95 -7.69 -2.46 0.20
CA VAL A 95 -8.57 -3.63 0.42
C VAL A 95 -8.12 -4.42 1.64
N ALA A 96 -6.81 -4.65 1.78
CA ALA A 96 -6.25 -5.33 2.95
C ALA A 96 -6.53 -4.57 4.25
N LEU A 97 -6.33 -3.25 4.25
CA LEU A 97 -6.64 -2.41 5.40
C LEU A 97 -8.11 -2.54 5.79
N ALA A 98 -9.02 -2.45 4.84
CA ALA A 98 -10.46 -2.59 5.08
C ALA A 98 -10.81 -3.95 5.69
N HIS A 99 -10.20 -5.03 5.21
CA HIS A 99 -10.40 -6.37 5.77
C HIS A 99 -10.03 -6.45 7.25
N TYR A 100 -8.93 -5.79 7.64
CA TYR A 100 -8.45 -5.77 9.04
C TYR A 100 -9.04 -4.63 9.88
N GLY A 101 -10.06 -3.93 9.39
CA GLY A 101 -10.71 -2.82 10.11
C GLY A 101 -9.83 -1.57 10.26
N LEU A 102 -8.87 -1.40 9.35
CA LEU A 102 -7.94 -0.28 9.34
C LEU A 102 -8.26 0.70 8.20
N ARG A 103 -7.77 1.93 8.34
CA ARG A 103 -8.03 2.99 7.38
C ARG A 103 -6.74 3.65 6.89
N PRO A 104 -6.75 4.23 5.67
CA PRO A 104 -5.58 4.90 5.11
C PRO A 104 -5.11 6.09 5.96
N GLU A 105 -5.99 6.76 6.70
CA GLU A 105 -5.63 7.85 7.60
C GLU A 105 -4.60 7.40 8.66
N GLN A 106 -4.67 6.15 9.10
CA GLN A 106 -3.70 5.56 10.04
C GLN A 106 -2.31 5.37 9.38
N VAL A 107 -2.28 5.03 8.10
CA VAL A 107 -1.02 4.93 7.33
C VAL A 107 -0.41 6.31 7.13
N VAL A 108 -1.23 7.31 6.76
CA VAL A 108 -0.79 8.70 6.61
C VAL A 108 -0.24 9.24 7.93
N ALA A 109 -0.91 8.97 9.05
CA ALA A 109 -0.45 9.37 10.38
C ALA A 109 0.93 8.75 10.72
N GLU A 110 1.16 7.49 10.38
CA GLU A 110 2.46 6.83 10.57
C GLU A 110 3.54 7.44 9.67
N LEU A 111 3.22 7.78 8.44
CA LEU A 111 4.16 8.48 7.55
C LEU A 111 4.50 9.87 8.07
N ALA A 112 3.52 10.63 8.57
CA ALA A 112 3.73 11.93 9.20
C ALA A 112 4.62 11.83 10.44
N ARG A 113 4.43 10.80 11.26
CA ARG A 113 5.29 10.52 12.41
C ARG A 113 6.75 10.30 12.00
N ARG A 114 6.97 9.57 10.90
CA ARG A 114 8.33 9.32 10.36
C ARG A 114 8.95 10.57 9.75
N GLU A 115 8.16 11.43 9.14
CA GLU A 115 8.60 12.71 8.59
C GLU A 115 9.24 13.61 9.65
N GLY A 116 8.70 13.61 10.88
CA GLY A 116 9.25 14.36 12.02
C GLY A 116 10.55 13.80 12.61
N THR A 117 11.01 12.62 12.13
CA THR A 117 12.22 11.94 12.61
C THR A 117 13.28 11.93 11.51
N SER A 118 14.50 12.41 11.80
CA SER A 118 15.59 12.35 10.82
C SER A 118 15.89 10.90 10.42
N GLY A 119 16.25 10.67 9.16
CA GLY A 119 16.59 9.32 8.70
C GLY A 119 17.72 8.67 9.51
N ILE A 120 18.65 9.46 10.03
CA ILE A 120 19.74 9.02 10.90
C ILE A 120 19.20 8.55 12.25
N GLU A 121 18.30 9.30 12.86
CA GLU A 121 17.65 8.95 14.13
C GLU A 121 16.80 7.68 14.01
N GLU A 122 16.06 7.54 12.92
CA GLU A 122 15.27 6.35 12.67
C GLU A 122 16.13 5.09 12.47
N MET A 123 17.23 5.21 11.75
CA MET A 123 18.21 4.12 11.62
C MET A 123 18.84 3.74 12.95
N ALA A 124 19.20 4.73 13.80
CA ALA A 124 19.73 4.50 15.13
C ALA A 124 18.71 3.80 16.04
N LEU A 125 17.44 4.23 15.99
CA LEU A 125 16.35 3.60 16.72
C LEU A 125 16.13 2.15 16.31
N ARG A 126 16.09 1.87 15.02
CA ARG A 126 15.95 0.51 14.48
C ARG A 126 17.09 -0.40 14.93
N LYS A 127 18.33 0.09 14.89
CA LYS A 127 19.52 -0.64 15.37
C LYS A 127 19.45 -0.94 16.87
N ALA A 128 19.01 0.02 17.69
CA ALA A 128 18.84 -0.15 19.12
C ALA A 128 17.80 -1.24 19.44
N LEU A 129 16.63 -1.18 18.80
CA LEU A 129 15.56 -2.16 18.97
C LEU A 129 15.97 -3.57 18.53
N THR A 130 16.80 -3.70 17.49
CA THR A 130 17.33 -5.00 17.06
C THR A 130 18.31 -5.56 18.10
N ARG A 131 19.19 -4.73 18.66
CA ARG A 131 20.13 -5.15 19.71
C ARG A 131 19.41 -5.63 20.98
N ASP A 132 18.36 -4.93 21.38
CA ASP A 132 17.57 -5.31 22.58
C ASP A 132 16.88 -6.66 22.37
N ARG A 133 16.39 -6.95 21.17
CA ARG A 133 15.79 -8.25 20.82
C ARG A 133 16.83 -9.37 20.81
N ASP A 134 18.03 -9.10 20.33
CA ASP A 134 19.13 -10.09 20.29
C ASP A 134 19.79 -10.29 21.67
N GLY A 135 19.82 -9.25 22.52
CA GLY A 135 20.30 -9.30 23.89
C GLY A 135 19.35 -9.99 24.89
N ALA A 136 18.07 -10.13 24.53
CA ALA A 136 17.05 -10.79 25.36
C ALA A 136 16.97 -12.32 25.16
N LYS A 137 17.92 -12.94 24.48
CA LYS A 137 18.00 -14.41 24.46
C LYS A 137 18.36 -14.92 25.86
N PRO A 138 17.52 -15.76 26.49
CA PRO A 138 17.87 -16.35 27.76
C PRO A 138 19.14 -17.19 27.57
N GLY A 139 20.15 -16.90 28.38
CA GLY A 139 21.36 -17.70 28.44
C GLY A 139 20.99 -19.16 28.66
N GLY A 140 21.41 -20.00 27.73
CA GLY A 140 21.23 -21.44 27.88
C GLY A 140 21.88 -21.88 29.17
N SER A 141 21.07 -22.45 30.06
CA SER A 141 21.58 -23.22 31.18
C SER A 141 22.30 -24.47 30.65
N ILE A 142 23.48 -24.64 31.17
CA ILE A 142 24.30 -25.82 31.04
C ILE A 142 23.58 -27.02 31.71
#